data_47a8e7a1aad5b7bb41d59ee11ed0f072
#
_entry.id   47a8e7a1aad5b7bb41d59ee11ed0f072
#
_cell.length_a   1.000
_cell.length_b   1.000
_cell.length_c   1.000
_cell.angle_alpha   90.00
_cell.angle_beta   90.00
_cell.angle_gamma   90.00
#
_symmetry.space_group_name_H-M   'P 1'
#
loop_
_entity.id
_entity.type
_entity.pdbx_description
1 polymer ?
#
loop_
_entity_poly.entity_id
_entity_poly.type
_entity_poly.pdbx_seq_one_letter_code
_entity_poly.pdbx_strand_id
1 'polypeptide(L)'
;MHQQYVQAKEIIENSEDIKIYSHIDCDGICSGAILSTILDRQNKEHEIEFVNLDVLDNLELTHELTIFSDLGSGQNIDGQARKGQKIIVLDHHPPLRDPDYGNGKDYTYLEINPLHHGIDGSYYVCGGGLCYFLAKEFGYTDLSWIGVLSAIGDMQNTQSGHFEGLNEIIV
;
A
#
# COMPACT_ATOMS: atom_id res chain seq x y z
N MET A 1 -10.96 -5.70 -5.23
CA MET A 1 -10.10 -4.51 -5.00
C MET A 1 -10.89 -3.23 -4.75
N HIS A 2 -11.84 -2.76 -5.60
CA HIS A 2 -12.49 -1.46 -5.38
C HIS A 2 -13.09 -1.27 -3.97
N GLN A 3 -13.82 -2.26 -3.48
CA GLN A 3 -14.40 -2.20 -2.12
C GLN A 3 -13.34 -2.06 -1.02
N GLN A 4 -12.16 -2.66 -1.21
CA GLN A 4 -11.03 -2.55 -0.28
C GLN A 4 -10.44 -1.12 -0.29
N TYR A 5 -10.40 -0.43 -1.45
CA TYR A 5 -9.97 0.97 -1.52
C TYR A 5 -10.95 1.90 -0.79
N VAL A 6 -12.26 1.68 -0.95
CA VAL A 6 -13.29 2.43 -0.20
C VAL A 6 -13.10 2.22 1.31
N GLN A 7 -12.88 0.98 1.75
CA GLN A 7 -12.60 0.66 3.15
C GLN A 7 -11.29 1.29 3.65
N ALA A 8 -10.23 1.25 2.84
CA ALA A 8 -8.95 1.91 3.19
C ALA A 8 -9.13 3.42 3.39
N LYS A 9 -9.88 4.07 2.50
CA LYS A 9 -10.24 5.48 2.62
C LYS A 9 -10.96 5.76 3.93
N GLU A 10 -12.01 4.98 4.27
CA GLU A 10 -12.75 5.14 5.52
C GLU A 10 -11.85 4.97 6.76
N ILE A 11 -10.93 3.99 6.73
CA ILE A 11 -9.96 3.79 7.83
C ILE A 11 -9.06 5.00 7.98
N ILE A 12 -8.53 5.54 6.89
CA ILE A 12 -7.64 6.72 6.90
C ILE A 12 -8.40 7.95 7.41
N GLU A 13 -9.61 8.21 6.91
CA GLU A 13 -10.43 9.36 7.32
C GLU A 13 -10.72 9.35 8.83
N ASN A 14 -10.87 8.15 9.42
CA ASN A 14 -11.19 7.92 10.84
C ASN A 14 -9.97 7.57 11.69
N SER A 15 -8.76 7.97 11.30
CA SER A 15 -7.52 7.78 12.08
C SER A 15 -6.77 9.10 12.18
N GLU A 16 -6.12 9.33 13.33
CA GLU A 16 -5.38 10.57 13.58
C GLU A 16 -3.87 10.35 13.78
N ASP A 17 -3.48 9.25 14.41
CA ASP A 17 -2.08 8.90 14.68
C ASP A 17 -1.61 7.84 13.66
N ILE A 18 -0.90 8.28 12.61
CA ILE A 18 -0.63 7.50 11.40
C ILE A 18 0.87 7.35 11.16
N LYS A 19 1.31 6.12 10.93
CA LYS A 19 2.66 5.80 10.48
C LYS A 19 2.63 5.08 9.13
N ILE A 20 3.52 5.50 8.21
CA ILE A 20 3.76 4.82 6.93
C ILE A 20 5.13 4.14 7.00
N TYR A 21 5.18 2.87 6.64
CA TYR A 21 6.40 2.16 6.29
C TYR A 21 6.35 1.83 4.80
N SER A 22 7.37 2.25 4.07
CA SER A 22 7.48 2.03 2.63
C SER A 22 8.84 1.46 2.26
N HIS A 23 8.91 0.72 1.17
CA HIS A 23 10.17 0.15 0.71
C HIS A 23 11.14 1.23 0.24
N ILE A 24 12.44 0.94 0.31
CA ILE A 24 13.51 1.93 0.00
C ILE A 24 13.83 2.09 -1.48
N ASP A 25 13.29 1.26 -2.35
CA ASP A 25 13.52 1.33 -3.78
C ASP A 25 12.63 2.38 -4.48
N CYS A 26 12.68 2.43 -5.80
CA CYS A 26 11.94 3.44 -6.57
C CYS A 26 10.42 3.27 -6.44
N ASP A 27 9.92 2.03 -6.42
CA ASP A 27 8.50 1.74 -6.28
C ASP A 27 8.02 2.15 -4.88
N GLY A 28 8.73 1.73 -3.83
CA GLY A 28 8.40 2.08 -2.45
C GLY A 28 8.48 3.59 -2.18
N ILE A 29 9.50 4.30 -2.71
CA ILE A 29 9.60 5.76 -2.56
C ILE A 29 8.40 6.46 -3.22
N CYS A 30 8.01 6.03 -4.43
CA CYS A 30 6.83 6.56 -5.11
C CYS A 30 5.53 6.24 -4.35
N SER A 31 5.39 5.03 -3.84
CA SER A 31 4.27 4.58 -3.01
C SER A 31 4.11 5.44 -1.77
N GLY A 32 5.19 5.62 -1.02
CA GLY A 32 5.23 6.45 0.17
C GLY A 32 4.92 7.92 -0.13
N ALA A 33 5.42 8.46 -1.24
CA ALA A 33 5.14 9.84 -1.66
C ALA A 33 3.65 10.06 -1.99
N ILE A 34 3.01 9.10 -2.66
CA ILE A 34 1.56 9.16 -2.93
C ILE A 34 0.78 9.15 -1.61
N LEU A 35 1.08 8.22 -0.71
CA LEU A 35 0.38 8.08 0.59
C LEU A 35 0.56 9.33 1.45
N SER A 36 1.80 9.83 1.58
CA SER A 36 2.07 11.08 2.31
C SER A 36 1.30 12.25 1.72
N THR A 37 1.23 12.37 0.39
CA THR A 37 0.44 13.42 -0.29
C THR A 37 -1.05 13.29 -0.01
N ILE A 38 -1.60 12.07 0.04
CA ILE A 38 -3.00 11.84 0.43
C ILE A 38 -3.23 12.38 1.84
N LEU A 39 -2.39 12.00 2.80
CA LEU A 39 -2.54 12.40 4.20
C LEU A 39 -2.37 13.91 4.41
N ASP A 40 -1.39 14.54 3.74
CA ASP A 40 -1.21 15.98 3.75
C ASP A 40 -2.46 16.73 3.25
N ARG A 41 -3.04 16.27 2.12
CA ARG A 41 -4.25 16.86 1.54
C ARG A 41 -5.50 16.63 2.40
N GLN A 42 -5.49 15.60 3.25
CA GLN A 42 -6.52 15.32 4.25
C GLN A 42 -6.26 16.06 5.59
N ASN A 43 -5.18 16.85 5.68
CA ASN A 43 -4.71 17.51 6.90
C ASN A 43 -4.47 16.52 8.06
N LYS A 44 -3.95 15.33 7.76
CA LYS A 44 -3.57 14.29 8.72
C LYS A 44 -2.09 14.39 9.04
N GLU A 45 -1.74 14.58 10.31
CA GLU A 45 -0.36 14.44 10.76
C GLU A 45 0.07 12.97 10.63
N HIS A 46 1.27 12.74 10.12
CA HIS A 46 1.78 11.39 9.91
C HIS A 46 3.30 11.35 9.94
N GLU A 47 3.82 10.17 10.22
CA GLU A 47 5.23 9.86 10.06
C GLU A 47 5.42 8.91 8.88
N ILE A 48 6.52 9.06 8.15
CA ILE A 48 6.93 8.12 7.09
C ILE A 48 8.35 7.65 7.31
N GLU A 49 8.58 6.37 7.10
CA GLU A 49 9.90 5.74 7.16
C GLU A 49 10.08 4.79 5.98
N PHE A 50 11.24 4.92 5.32
CA PHE A 50 11.63 4.02 4.22
C PHE A 50 12.55 2.95 4.76
N VAL A 51 12.17 1.69 4.59
CA VAL A 51 12.82 0.55 5.24
C VAL A 51 13.11 -0.60 4.29
N ASN A 52 14.10 -1.41 4.65
CA ASN A 52 14.31 -2.72 4.05
C ASN A 52 13.42 -3.78 4.74
N LEU A 53 13.23 -4.92 4.07
CA LEU A 53 12.36 -6.00 4.56
C LEU A 53 12.82 -6.63 5.88
N ASP A 54 14.12 -6.60 6.18
CA ASP A 54 14.73 -7.20 7.38
C ASP A 54 14.32 -6.51 8.69
N VAL A 55 13.81 -5.28 8.62
CA VAL A 55 13.34 -4.55 9.81
C VAL A 55 11.96 -4.99 10.26
N LEU A 56 11.14 -5.54 9.33
CA LEU A 56 9.70 -5.76 9.53
C LEU A 56 9.36 -6.85 10.53
N ASP A 57 10.17 -7.91 10.62
CA ASP A 57 9.87 -9.06 11.49
C ASP A 57 9.93 -8.72 13.00
N ASN A 58 10.56 -7.60 13.37
CA ASN A 58 10.69 -7.16 14.76
C ASN A 58 10.03 -5.80 15.01
N LEU A 59 9.19 -5.35 14.09
CA LEU A 59 8.60 -4.02 14.14
C LEU A 59 7.53 -3.95 15.23
N GLU A 60 7.67 -2.99 16.15
CA GLU A 60 6.64 -2.67 17.13
C GLU A 60 5.68 -1.63 16.55
N LEU A 61 4.39 -1.97 16.48
CA LEU A 61 3.36 -1.05 16.01
C LEU A 61 2.94 -0.14 17.18
N THR A 62 3.31 1.13 17.10
CA THR A 62 3.06 2.10 18.18
C THR A 62 1.91 3.07 17.87
N HIS A 63 1.52 3.20 16.60
CA HIS A 63 0.50 4.14 16.13
C HIS A 63 -0.91 3.51 16.06
N GLU A 64 -1.93 4.34 15.99
CA GLU A 64 -3.32 3.92 15.79
C GLU A 64 -3.48 3.21 14.44
N LEU A 65 -2.95 3.83 13.37
CA LEU A 65 -2.94 3.30 12.02
C LEU A 65 -1.50 3.16 11.52
N THR A 66 -1.16 1.96 11.05
CA THR A 66 0.09 1.72 10.32
C THR A 66 -0.22 1.32 8.89
N ILE A 67 0.37 2.02 7.93
CA ILE A 67 0.22 1.73 6.49
C ILE A 67 1.55 1.18 5.99
N PHE A 68 1.50 0.02 5.37
CA PHE A 68 2.63 -0.59 4.68
C PHE A 68 2.42 -0.47 3.18
N SER A 69 3.43 0.01 2.44
CA SER A 69 3.35 0.14 0.99
C SER A 69 4.58 -0.43 0.30
N ASP A 70 4.34 -1.20 -0.75
CA ASP A 70 5.36 -1.93 -1.51
C ASP A 70 6.18 -2.91 -0.65
N LEU A 71 5.59 -3.35 0.45
CA LEU A 71 6.08 -4.35 1.40
C LEU A 71 4.97 -4.73 2.37
N GLY A 72 5.17 -5.80 3.13
CA GLY A 72 4.29 -6.21 4.21
C GLY A 72 3.48 -7.47 3.94
N SER A 73 3.13 -7.75 2.68
CA SER A 73 2.39 -8.97 2.31
C SER A 73 3.17 -10.25 2.62
N GLY A 74 4.47 -10.24 2.33
CA GLY A 74 5.38 -11.38 2.53
C GLY A 74 6.04 -11.45 3.92
N GLN A 75 5.74 -10.54 4.85
CA GLN A 75 6.40 -10.44 6.15
C GLN A 75 5.40 -10.56 7.32
N ASN A 76 5.90 -10.93 8.50
CA ASN A 76 5.08 -11.02 9.71
C ASN A 76 4.98 -9.67 10.42
N ILE A 77 4.24 -8.72 9.84
CA ILE A 77 4.13 -7.33 10.30
C ILE A 77 3.14 -7.11 11.45
N ASP A 78 2.24 -8.04 11.68
CA ASP A 78 1.14 -7.90 12.66
C ASP A 78 1.30 -8.79 13.89
N GLY A 79 2.47 -9.43 14.06
CA GLY A 79 2.74 -10.31 15.20
C GLY A 79 2.65 -9.64 16.56
N GLN A 80 2.81 -8.32 16.63
CA GLN A 80 2.68 -7.51 17.84
C GLN A 80 1.50 -6.54 17.81
N ALA A 81 0.55 -6.74 16.87
CA ALA A 81 -0.63 -5.89 16.77
C ALA A 81 -1.48 -5.97 18.05
N ARG A 82 -1.93 -4.82 18.52
CA ARG A 82 -2.73 -4.69 19.75
C ARG A 82 -4.18 -4.42 19.39
N LYS A 83 -5.06 -4.75 20.32
CA LYS A 83 -6.49 -4.50 20.19
C LYS A 83 -6.78 -3.05 19.81
N GLY A 84 -7.57 -2.87 18.75
CA GLY A 84 -8.01 -1.57 18.25
C GLY A 84 -7.05 -0.89 17.30
N GLN A 85 -5.83 -1.39 17.12
CA GLN A 85 -4.93 -0.89 16.08
C GLN A 85 -5.46 -1.22 14.68
N LYS A 86 -5.02 -0.46 13.70
CA LYS A 86 -5.40 -0.60 12.29
C LYS A 86 -4.14 -0.77 11.45
N ILE A 87 -4.18 -1.72 10.54
CA ILE A 87 -3.11 -2.02 9.59
C ILE A 87 -3.69 -2.01 8.19
N ILE A 88 -3.08 -1.25 7.29
CA ILE A 88 -3.36 -1.28 5.85
C ILE A 88 -2.08 -1.72 5.14
N VAL A 89 -2.20 -2.68 4.23
CA VAL A 89 -1.11 -3.13 3.36
C VAL A 89 -1.50 -2.89 1.91
N LEU A 90 -0.67 -2.14 1.17
CA LEU A 90 -0.77 -1.93 -0.28
C LEU A 90 0.50 -2.52 -0.91
N ASP A 91 0.43 -3.77 -1.32
CA ASP A 91 1.62 -4.51 -1.75
C ASP A 91 1.27 -5.47 -2.90
N HIS A 92 2.22 -5.69 -3.80
CA HIS A 92 2.05 -6.53 -4.97
C HIS A 92 2.89 -7.82 -4.93
N HIS A 93 3.66 -8.01 -3.88
CA HIS A 93 4.48 -9.19 -3.64
C HIS A 93 3.65 -10.39 -3.13
N PRO A 94 4.18 -11.64 -3.24
CA PRO A 94 3.47 -12.83 -2.78
C PRO A 94 3.03 -12.72 -1.31
N PRO A 95 1.72 -12.81 -1.03
CA PRO A 95 1.20 -12.66 0.32
C PRO A 95 1.39 -13.94 1.15
N LEU A 96 1.67 -13.78 2.44
CA LEU A 96 1.65 -14.87 3.43
C LEU A 96 0.24 -15.19 3.93
N ARG A 97 -0.70 -14.27 3.73
CA ARG A 97 -2.04 -14.31 4.33
C ARG A 97 -3.09 -14.55 3.27
N ASP A 98 -4.15 -15.24 3.67
CA ASP A 98 -5.34 -15.38 2.83
C ASP A 98 -6.15 -14.06 2.81
N PRO A 99 -6.99 -13.83 1.77
CA PRO A 99 -7.80 -12.60 1.66
C PRO A 99 -8.67 -12.28 2.87
N ASP A 100 -9.09 -13.30 3.63
CA ASP A 100 -9.97 -13.20 4.79
C ASP A 100 -9.21 -13.12 6.13
N TYR A 101 -7.90 -12.98 6.11
CA TYR A 101 -7.05 -13.04 7.30
C TYR A 101 -7.45 -12.07 8.41
N GLY A 102 -7.92 -10.87 8.08
CA GLY A 102 -8.36 -9.85 9.04
C GLY A 102 -9.64 -10.19 9.81
N ASN A 103 -10.40 -11.20 9.35
CA ASN A 103 -11.69 -11.51 9.93
C ASN A 103 -11.56 -12.13 11.33
N GLY A 104 -12.31 -11.58 12.30
CA GLY A 104 -12.37 -12.09 13.66
C GLY A 104 -11.19 -11.73 14.57
N LYS A 105 -10.28 -10.86 14.12
CA LYS A 105 -9.21 -10.30 14.94
C LYS A 105 -9.73 -9.14 15.80
N ASP A 106 -9.03 -8.82 16.87
CA ASP A 106 -9.34 -7.69 17.74
C ASP A 106 -8.67 -6.38 17.32
N TYR A 107 -7.94 -6.42 16.20
CA TYR A 107 -7.39 -5.29 15.45
C TYR A 107 -7.87 -5.34 14.00
N THR A 108 -7.83 -4.21 13.30
CA THR A 108 -8.17 -4.15 11.87
C THR A 108 -6.96 -4.52 11.02
N TYR A 109 -7.13 -5.46 10.07
CA TYR A 109 -6.14 -5.77 9.06
C TYR A 109 -6.80 -5.72 7.68
N LEU A 110 -6.32 -4.86 6.81
CA LEU A 110 -6.80 -4.70 5.44
C LEU A 110 -5.62 -4.79 4.48
N GLU A 111 -5.62 -5.81 3.64
CA GLU A 111 -4.60 -5.99 2.61
C GLU A 111 -5.21 -5.79 1.22
N ILE A 112 -4.59 -4.91 0.44
CA ILE A 112 -4.90 -4.68 -0.98
C ILE A 112 -3.73 -5.25 -1.78
N ASN A 113 -3.92 -6.49 -2.23
CA ASN A 113 -2.92 -7.21 -3.00
C ASN A 113 -3.55 -7.79 -4.28
N PRO A 114 -2.97 -7.51 -5.46
CA PRO A 114 -3.51 -7.95 -6.74
C PRO A 114 -3.56 -9.48 -6.87
N LEU A 115 -2.63 -10.20 -6.24
CA LEU A 115 -2.58 -11.67 -6.29
C LEU A 115 -3.82 -12.32 -5.65
N HIS A 116 -4.44 -11.69 -4.66
CA HIS A 116 -5.73 -12.14 -4.10
C HIS A 116 -6.89 -12.06 -5.11
N HIS A 117 -6.69 -11.36 -6.23
CA HIS A 117 -7.68 -11.18 -7.29
C HIS A 117 -7.26 -11.85 -8.62
N GLY A 118 -6.21 -12.68 -8.59
CA GLY A 118 -5.68 -13.36 -9.78
C GLY A 118 -4.96 -12.43 -10.77
N ILE A 119 -4.51 -11.26 -10.31
CA ILE A 119 -3.75 -10.28 -11.09
C ILE A 119 -2.28 -10.43 -10.72
N ASP A 120 -1.43 -10.61 -11.72
CA ASP A 120 0.02 -10.73 -11.51
C ASP A 120 0.62 -9.38 -11.13
N GLY A 121 1.07 -9.26 -9.87
CA GLY A 121 1.71 -8.07 -9.33
C GLY A 121 3.07 -7.76 -9.95
N SER A 122 3.74 -8.74 -10.56
CA SER A 122 5.05 -8.53 -11.17
C SER A 122 5.00 -7.77 -12.51
N TYR A 123 3.81 -7.68 -13.15
CA TYR A 123 3.68 -7.11 -14.49
C TYR A 123 2.54 -6.11 -14.65
N TYR A 124 1.46 -6.28 -13.90
CA TYR A 124 0.20 -5.58 -14.17
C TYR A 124 -0.10 -4.45 -13.21
N VAL A 125 0.55 -4.40 -12.05
CA VAL A 125 0.45 -3.29 -11.09
C VAL A 125 1.58 -3.36 -10.07
N CYS A 126 2.23 -2.23 -9.83
CA CYS A 126 3.27 -2.04 -8.81
C CYS A 126 2.68 -1.43 -7.53
N GLY A 127 3.49 -1.31 -6.48
CA GLY A 127 3.10 -0.71 -5.20
C GLY A 127 2.57 0.72 -5.35
N GLY A 128 3.26 1.57 -6.10
CA GLY A 128 2.79 2.94 -6.36
C GLY A 128 1.55 3.00 -7.22
N GLY A 129 1.35 2.02 -8.11
CA GLY A 129 0.08 1.86 -8.82
C GLY A 129 -1.10 1.60 -7.88
N LEU A 130 -0.91 0.71 -6.89
CA LEU A 130 -1.91 0.45 -5.85
C LEU A 130 -2.20 1.70 -5.01
N CYS A 131 -1.16 2.42 -4.60
CA CYS A 131 -1.30 3.68 -3.88
C CYS A 131 -2.00 4.77 -4.71
N TYR A 132 -1.76 4.82 -6.03
CA TYR A 132 -2.47 5.74 -6.91
C TYR A 132 -3.97 5.39 -7.02
N PHE A 133 -4.34 4.12 -7.09
CA PHE A 133 -5.76 3.75 -7.06
C PHE A 133 -6.44 4.17 -5.75
N LEU A 134 -5.74 4.12 -4.62
CA LEU A 134 -6.23 4.69 -3.38
C LEU A 134 -6.37 6.23 -3.49
N ALA A 135 -5.39 6.93 -4.08
CA ALA A 135 -5.47 8.37 -4.31
C ALA A 135 -6.69 8.76 -5.16
N LYS A 136 -7.06 7.93 -6.15
CA LYS A 136 -8.29 8.15 -6.95
C LYS A 136 -9.57 8.10 -6.12
N GLU A 137 -9.64 7.28 -5.07
CA GLU A 137 -10.80 7.24 -4.16
C GLU A 137 -10.96 8.57 -3.38
N PHE A 138 -9.86 9.29 -3.17
CA PHE A 138 -9.86 10.65 -2.61
C PHE A 138 -10.06 11.75 -3.68
N GLY A 139 -10.13 11.38 -4.97
CA GLY A 139 -10.26 12.33 -6.07
C GLY A 139 -8.93 12.94 -6.55
N TYR A 140 -7.78 12.42 -6.11
CA TYR A 140 -6.44 12.94 -6.42
C TYR A 140 -5.85 12.27 -7.67
N THR A 141 -6.47 12.50 -8.83
CA THR A 141 -6.04 11.91 -10.11
C THR A 141 -4.75 12.53 -10.66
N ASP A 142 -4.36 13.69 -10.17
CA ASP A 142 -3.13 14.41 -10.54
C ASP A 142 -1.84 13.68 -10.08
N LEU A 143 -1.96 12.66 -9.22
CA LEU A 143 -0.84 11.85 -8.76
C LEU A 143 -0.49 10.69 -9.71
N SER A 144 -1.19 10.54 -10.85
CA SER A 144 -0.97 9.45 -11.81
C SER A 144 0.49 9.35 -12.29
N TRP A 145 1.16 10.48 -12.51
CA TRP A 145 2.54 10.49 -12.97
C TRP A 145 3.52 9.83 -11.98
N ILE A 146 3.24 9.88 -10.66
CA ILE A 146 4.06 9.17 -9.64
C ILE A 146 3.83 7.65 -9.78
N GLY A 147 2.58 7.22 -9.99
CA GLY A 147 2.27 5.82 -10.26
C GLY A 147 2.94 5.29 -11.53
N VAL A 148 3.02 6.11 -12.59
CA VAL A 148 3.77 5.77 -13.82
C VAL A 148 5.27 5.65 -13.53
N LEU A 149 5.85 6.60 -12.79
CA LEU A 149 7.25 6.56 -12.40
C LEU A 149 7.58 5.30 -11.57
N SER A 150 6.69 4.94 -10.66
CA SER A 150 6.73 3.72 -9.86
C SER A 150 6.80 2.47 -10.73
N ALA A 151 5.88 2.33 -11.69
CA ALA A 151 5.82 1.18 -12.59
C ALA A 151 7.06 1.06 -13.50
N ILE A 152 7.69 2.20 -13.87
CA ILE A 152 8.99 2.22 -14.56
C ILE A 152 10.10 1.75 -13.62
N GLY A 153 10.10 2.24 -12.38
CA GLY A 153 11.10 1.88 -11.37
C GLY A 153 11.09 0.39 -11.05
N ASP A 154 9.92 -0.21 -11.01
CA ASP A 154 9.69 -1.65 -10.84
C ASP A 154 9.80 -2.46 -12.15
N MET A 155 10.28 -1.83 -13.22
CA MET A 155 10.56 -2.45 -14.53
C MET A 155 9.35 -3.14 -15.19
N GLN A 156 8.12 -2.73 -14.86
CA GLN A 156 6.88 -3.38 -15.35
C GLN A 156 6.53 -3.07 -16.80
N ASN A 157 7.36 -2.30 -17.52
CA ASN A 157 7.22 -2.02 -18.95
C ASN A 157 8.25 -2.76 -19.83
N THR A 158 9.10 -3.62 -19.25
CA THR A 158 10.29 -4.16 -19.96
C THR A 158 9.98 -5.30 -20.90
N GLN A 159 8.93 -6.09 -20.68
CA GLN A 159 8.63 -7.26 -21.50
C GLN A 159 8.07 -6.91 -22.88
N SER A 160 7.12 -5.99 -22.92
CA SER A 160 6.41 -5.59 -24.14
C SER A 160 6.83 -4.20 -24.67
N GLY A 161 7.58 -3.44 -23.86
CA GLY A 161 7.95 -2.06 -24.15
C GLY A 161 6.82 -1.05 -23.85
N HIS A 162 5.71 -1.49 -23.29
CA HIS A 162 4.57 -0.67 -22.85
C HIS A 162 3.96 -1.25 -21.57
N PHE A 163 3.13 -0.48 -20.89
CA PHE A 163 2.41 -0.94 -19.70
C PHE A 163 1.25 -1.85 -20.09
N GLU A 164 0.96 -2.80 -19.22
CA GLU A 164 -0.14 -3.75 -19.34
C GLU A 164 -0.98 -3.78 -18.05
N GLY A 165 -2.17 -4.35 -18.14
CA GLY A 165 -3.05 -4.57 -16.98
C GLY A 165 -3.49 -3.27 -16.31
N LEU A 166 -3.37 -3.19 -15.00
CA LEU A 166 -3.76 -2.01 -14.23
C LEU A 166 -2.80 -0.83 -14.43
N ASN A 167 -1.53 -1.08 -14.77
CA ASN A 167 -0.57 -0.01 -15.07
C ASN A 167 -0.98 0.81 -16.32
N GLU A 168 -1.67 0.19 -17.30
CA GLU A 168 -2.21 0.87 -18.48
C GLU A 168 -3.28 1.92 -18.10
N ILE A 169 -3.99 1.69 -16.98
CA ILE A 169 -5.06 2.59 -16.52
C ILE A 169 -4.50 3.81 -15.77
N ILE A 170 -3.26 3.76 -15.33
CA ILE A 170 -2.60 4.87 -14.63
C ILE A 170 -2.16 5.96 -15.61
N VAL A 171 -1.81 5.57 -16.83
CA VAL A 171 -1.40 6.45 -17.91
C VAL A 171 -2.62 7.13 -18.53
#